data_5f0e33d6c0ca6035dd9c8a06863e4c7b
#
_entry.id   5f0e33d6c0ca6035dd9c8a06863e4c7b
#
_cell.length_a   1.000
_cell.length_b   1.000
_cell.length_c   1.000
_cell.angle_alpha   90.00
_cell.angle_beta   90.00
_cell.angle_gamma   90.00
#
_symmetry.space_group_name_H-M   'P 1'
#
loop_
_entity.id
_entity.type
_entity.pdbx_description
1 polymer ?
#
loop_
_entity_poly.entity_id
_entity_poly.type
_entity_poly.pdbx_seq_one_letter_code
_entity_poly.pdbx_strand_id
1 'polypeptide(L)'
;MTPAARPHPELRLHREPFGTALDGGPVERWTFGAAGGVTAAVLTYGGILQSCRVPDRDGHTADVVLALPTTAAYAADDAYLGALVGRYANRVAGAAFTLDGTTHRLPDNDRGNTLHGGPDGFHRRIWTAEPVTADDRVGVRLRLRSPDGDMGFPGRLDVEVAYTVDRAGTLEVDYRAVGDRPTVVNLTQHAYWNLAGGGDVAGHRLTVDADAYLPVGPTGIPHGGAPAPVAGTPFALTGQPLADVFRAAATDPQLAAAGGLDHCYALPGGTTARPRRAAVLDDPASGRRLETWTTEPGLQIYTANGLGAPFGRHAAVCLETQRFPDTPNRPDYPSAVLLPRQIHRSTTHYRFTHIAPANTATGSPTSLSSSGAAAPDLRRTP
;
A
#
# COMPACT_ATOMS: atom_id res chain seq x y z
N MET A 1 36.99 -19.94 12.50
CA MET A 1 36.99 -18.47 12.23
C MET A 1 35.55 -18.05 12.14
N THR A 2 35.05 -17.28 13.10
CA THR A 2 33.70 -16.69 13.06
C THR A 2 33.69 -15.68 11.92
N PRO A 3 32.72 -15.73 10.99
CA PRO A 3 32.67 -14.72 9.94
C PRO A 3 32.50 -13.34 10.57
N ALA A 4 33.35 -12.39 10.16
CA ALA A 4 33.25 -11.02 10.61
C ALA A 4 31.85 -10.49 10.27
N ALA A 5 31.14 -9.97 11.26
CA ALA A 5 29.86 -9.33 11.05
C ALA A 5 30.03 -8.23 9.97
N ARG A 6 29.23 -8.30 8.89
CA ARG A 6 29.24 -7.23 7.88
C ARG A 6 28.90 -5.92 8.61
N PRO A 7 29.63 -4.84 8.36
CA PRO A 7 29.27 -3.55 8.97
C PRO A 7 27.85 -3.20 8.59
N HIS A 8 27.03 -2.81 9.57
CA HIS A 8 25.68 -2.34 9.32
C HIS A 8 25.74 -1.12 8.40
N PRO A 9 24.86 -1.03 7.37
CA PRO A 9 24.84 0.11 6.47
C PRO A 9 24.59 1.41 7.23
N GLU A 10 25.30 2.45 6.85
CA GLU A 10 25.15 3.78 7.45
C GLU A 10 23.78 4.36 7.09
N LEU A 11 23.02 4.77 8.11
CA LEU A 11 21.75 5.46 7.96
C LEU A 11 22.03 6.95 7.70
N ARG A 12 21.36 7.51 6.67
CA ARG A 12 21.55 8.90 6.26
C ARG A 12 20.19 9.61 6.16
N LEU A 13 20.22 10.90 6.47
CA LEU A 13 19.08 11.81 6.32
C LEU A 13 19.56 13.07 5.62
N HIS A 14 18.85 13.50 4.61
CA HIS A 14 19.10 14.72 3.85
C HIS A 14 17.78 15.48 3.64
N ARG A 15 17.85 16.80 3.74
CA ARG A 15 16.74 17.71 3.47
C ARG A 15 17.14 18.72 2.41
N GLU A 16 16.26 18.96 1.44
CA GLU A 16 16.48 19.93 0.38
C GLU A 16 15.16 20.59 -0.06
N PRO A 17 15.19 21.81 -0.64
CA PRO A 17 14.03 22.37 -1.29
C PRO A 17 13.55 21.50 -2.46
N PHE A 18 12.22 21.35 -2.62
CA PHE A 18 11.63 20.65 -3.76
C PHE A 18 10.84 21.61 -4.68
N GLY A 19 10.31 22.68 -4.14
CA GLY A 19 9.54 23.67 -4.89
C GLY A 19 8.65 24.51 -4.00
N THR A 20 7.57 25.01 -4.58
CA THR A 20 6.59 25.86 -3.91
C THR A 20 5.19 25.34 -4.21
N ALA A 21 4.34 25.25 -3.20
CA ALA A 21 2.92 24.88 -3.35
C ALA A 21 2.11 26.04 -3.96
N LEU A 22 0.86 25.76 -4.36
CA LEU A 22 -0.01 26.77 -5.00
C LEU A 22 -0.32 27.97 -4.09
N ASP A 23 -0.33 27.77 -2.77
CA ASP A 23 -0.51 28.82 -1.77
C ASP A 23 0.76 29.62 -1.46
N GLY A 24 1.86 29.36 -2.19
CA GLY A 24 3.17 30.00 -2.00
C GLY A 24 4.04 29.38 -0.90
N GLY A 25 3.55 28.37 -0.19
CA GLY A 25 4.31 27.72 0.88
C GLY A 25 5.49 26.89 0.34
N PRO A 26 6.67 26.90 1.02
CA PRO A 26 7.82 26.11 0.59
C PRO A 26 7.57 24.62 0.77
N VAL A 27 7.98 23.83 -0.22
CA VAL A 27 7.94 22.36 -0.18
C VAL A 27 9.35 21.83 -0.05
N GLU A 28 9.56 20.97 0.93
CA GLU A 28 10.81 20.29 1.19
C GLU A 28 10.74 18.82 0.79
N ARG A 29 11.86 18.28 0.36
CA ARG A 29 12.09 16.83 0.17
C ARG A 29 13.02 16.32 1.25
N TRP A 30 12.59 15.29 1.96
CA TRP A 30 13.34 14.60 3.00
C TRP A 30 13.71 13.21 2.49
N THR A 31 14.99 12.98 2.22
CA THR A 31 15.53 11.69 1.75
C THR A 31 16.25 10.99 2.90
N PHE A 32 15.90 9.75 3.16
CA PHE A 32 16.45 8.98 4.29
C PHE A 32 16.53 7.48 3.97
N GLY A 33 17.40 6.78 4.71
CA GLY A 33 17.59 5.33 4.58
C GLY A 33 19.05 4.92 4.58
N ALA A 34 19.34 3.72 4.10
CA ALA A 34 20.66 3.11 4.15
C ALA A 34 21.40 3.26 2.81
N ALA A 35 22.65 3.69 2.84
CA ALA A 35 23.51 3.73 1.65
C ALA A 35 23.67 2.32 1.04
N GLY A 36 23.33 2.16 -0.24
CA GLY A 36 23.34 0.86 -0.93
C GLY A 36 22.20 -0.09 -0.54
N GLY A 37 21.29 0.33 0.32
CA GLY A 37 20.08 -0.37 0.70
C GLY A 37 18.82 0.38 0.29
N VAL A 38 17.74 0.22 1.09
CA VAL A 38 16.49 0.93 0.88
C VAL A 38 16.64 2.39 1.28
N THR A 39 16.20 3.30 0.40
CA THR A 39 16.09 4.73 0.67
C THR A 39 14.71 5.24 0.24
N ALA A 40 14.14 6.13 1.04
CA ALA A 40 12.86 6.77 0.75
C ALA A 40 13.02 8.29 0.69
N ALA A 41 12.16 8.95 -0.08
CA ALA A 41 12.06 10.41 -0.08
C ALA A 41 10.61 10.83 0.09
N VAL A 42 10.36 11.75 1.03
CA VAL A 42 9.03 12.25 1.38
C VAL A 42 8.98 13.76 1.22
N LEU A 43 7.89 14.24 0.62
CA LEU A 43 7.62 15.67 0.46
C LEU A 43 6.78 16.20 1.62
N THR A 44 7.02 17.44 2.03
CA THR A 44 6.13 18.12 2.98
C THR A 44 4.77 18.48 2.37
N TYR A 45 4.66 18.59 1.05
CA TYR A 45 3.38 18.71 0.36
C TYR A 45 2.70 17.35 0.28
N GLY A 46 1.49 17.24 0.83
CA GLY A 46 0.69 16.01 0.84
C GLY A 46 1.30 14.83 1.62
N GLY A 47 2.44 15.02 2.30
CA GLY A 47 3.18 13.91 2.90
C GLY A 47 3.57 12.83 1.90
N ILE A 48 3.81 13.23 0.64
CA ILE A 48 3.96 12.34 -0.51
C ILE A 48 5.23 11.50 -0.40
N LEU A 49 5.11 10.18 -0.45
CA LEU A 49 6.23 9.27 -0.72
C LEU A 49 6.63 9.42 -2.20
N GLN A 50 7.62 10.30 -2.44
CA GLN A 50 8.04 10.70 -3.77
C GLN A 50 9.04 9.73 -4.40
N SER A 51 9.76 8.97 -3.59
CA SER A 51 10.74 7.99 -4.05
C SER A 51 10.86 6.88 -3.02
N CYS A 52 11.01 5.66 -3.50
CA CYS A 52 11.45 4.51 -2.71
C CYS A 52 12.41 3.68 -3.55
N ARG A 53 13.69 3.82 -3.29
CA ARG A 53 14.73 3.13 -4.06
C ARG A 53 15.12 1.83 -3.37
N VAL A 54 15.04 0.74 -4.13
CA VAL A 54 15.25 -0.61 -3.61
C VAL A 54 16.23 -1.36 -4.52
N PRO A 55 17.27 -2.02 -3.98
CA PRO A 55 18.13 -2.89 -4.78
C PRO A 55 17.36 -4.13 -5.26
N ASP A 56 17.69 -4.62 -6.45
CA ASP A 56 17.24 -5.91 -6.94
C ASP A 56 18.15 -7.05 -6.47
N ARG A 57 17.89 -8.29 -6.94
CA ARG A 57 18.70 -9.47 -6.59
C ARG A 57 20.17 -9.35 -6.96
N ASP A 58 20.50 -8.53 -7.98
CA ASP A 58 21.84 -8.32 -8.50
C ASP A 58 22.49 -7.05 -7.92
N GLY A 59 21.78 -6.32 -7.05
CA GLY A 59 22.23 -5.10 -6.40
C GLY A 59 21.95 -3.81 -7.18
N HIS A 60 21.29 -3.87 -8.35
CA HIS A 60 20.90 -2.68 -9.10
C HIS A 60 19.69 -2.01 -8.43
N THR A 61 19.86 -0.74 -8.09
CA THR A 61 18.81 0.03 -7.41
C THR A 61 17.90 0.73 -8.41
N ALA A 62 16.58 0.55 -8.24
CA ALA A 62 15.56 1.30 -8.97
C ALA A 62 14.58 1.99 -8.00
N ASP A 63 13.91 3.02 -8.50
CA ASP A 63 12.76 3.58 -7.81
C ASP A 63 11.55 2.70 -8.06
N VAL A 64 10.89 2.25 -6.99
CA VAL A 64 9.78 1.30 -7.06
C VAL A 64 8.42 1.94 -6.78
N VAL A 65 8.34 3.27 -6.77
CA VAL A 65 7.09 4.03 -6.71
C VAL A 65 6.98 4.97 -7.91
N LEU A 66 5.75 5.18 -8.38
CA LEU A 66 5.48 6.21 -9.37
C LEU A 66 5.54 7.58 -8.71
N ALA A 67 6.13 8.56 -9.40
CA ALA A 67 6.33 9.89 -8.88
C ALA A 67 6.26 10.97 -9.97
N LEU A 68 5.89 12.19 -9.56
CA LEU A 68 5.89 13.36 -10.43
C LEU A 68 7.10 14.25 -10.14
N PRO A 69 7.59 14.98 -11.16
CA PRO A 69 8.87 15.68 -11.04
C PRO A 69 8.80 17.02 -10.31
N THR A 70 7.61 17.62 -10.14
CA THR A 70 7.46 18.96 -9.56
C THR A 70 6.23 19.07 -8.66
N THR A 71 6.24 20.02 -7.75
CA THR A 71 5.08 20.36 -6.90
C THR A 71 3.85 20.75 -7.74
N ALA A 72 4.05 21.50 -8.83
CA ALA A 72 2.96 21.88 -9.73
C ALA A 72 2.31 20.65 -10.41
N ALA A 73 3.10 19.64 -10.79
CA ALA A 73 2.57 18.41 -11.34
C ALA A 73 1.74 17.64 -10.30
N TYR A 74 2.19 17.56 -9.04
CA TYR A 74 1.41 16.98 -7.96
C TYR A 74 0.13 17.77 -7.63
N ALA A 75 0.18 19.10 -7.72
CA ALA A 75 -1.01 19.94 -7.48
C ALA A 75 -2.08 19.78 -8.57
N ALA A 76 -1.67 19.41 -9.78
CA ALA A 76 -2.57 19.11 -10.92
C ALA A 76 -2.99 17.63 -10.97
N ASP A 77 -2.43 16.77 -10.11
CA ASP A 77 -2.72 15.33 -10.08
C ASP A 77 -4.00 15.04 -9.29
N ASP A 78 -4.87 14.24 -9.87
CA ASP A 78 -6.10 13.75 -9.24
C ASP A 78 -6.01 12.25 -8.87
N ALA A 79 -4.84 11.62 -9.07
CA ALA A 79 -4.60 10.22 -8.76
C ALA A 79 -4.02 9.98 -7.35
N TYR A 80 -3.81 11.03 -6.56
CA TYR A 80 -3.26 10.95 -5.21
C TYR A 80 -1.88 10.28 -5.13
N LEU A 81 -1.06 10.42 -6.18
CA LEU A 81 0.24 9.75 -6.32
C LEU A 81 1.13 9.91 -5.09
N GLY A 82 1.33 8.81 -4.37
CA GLY A 82 2.19 8.74 -3.18
C GLY A 82 1.72 9.53 -1.96
N ALA A 83 0.50 10.08 -1.95
CA ALA A 83 0.06 11.01 -0.93
C ALA A 83 -0.38 10.34 0.39
N LEU A 84 -0.28 11.07 1.49
CA LEU A 84 -1.03 10.79 2.71
C LEU A 84 -2.49 11.19 2.50
N VAL A 85 -3.38 10.26 2.75
CA VAL A 85 -4.82 10.42 2.57
C VAL A 85 -5.52 10.55 3.91
N GLY A 86 -6.41 11.50 4.00
CA GLY A 86 -7.22 11.84 5.17
C GLY A 86 -8.05 13.12 4.91
N ARG A 87 -9.03 13.45 5.79
CA ARG A 87 -9.28 12.88 7.12
C ARG A 87 -9.85 11.46 7.07
N TYR A 88 -10.54 11.09 5.96
CA TYR A 88 -11.12 9.78 5.75
C TYR A 88 -10.67 9.21 4.40
N ALA A 89 -9.86 8.16 4.43
CA ALA A 89 -9.40 7.43 3.27
C ALA A 89 -10.54 6.64 2.62
N ASN A 90 -10.49 6.51 1.29
CA ASN A 90 -11.53 5.90 0.48
C ASN A 90 -12.86 6.69 0.55
N ARG A 91 -13.99 6.05 0.23
CA ARG A 91 -15.29 6.70 -0.01
C ARG A 91 -16.17 6.83 1.22
N VAL A 92 -16.94 7.93 1.27
CA VAL A 92 -18.09 8.14 2.16
C VAL A 92 -19.31 8.36 1.27
N ALA A 93 -20.29 7.48 1.35
CA ALA A 93 -21.48 7.46 0.50
C ALA A 93 -22.31 8.73 0.64
N GLY A 94 -22.83 9.25 -0.48
CA GLY A 94 -23.70 10.41 -0.53
C GLY A 94 -23.05 11.68 0.03
N ALA A 95 -21.70 11.72 0.13
CA ALA A 95 -20.95 12.84 0.68
C ALA A 95 -21.50 13.30 2.05
N ALA A 96 -21.91 12.37 2.90
CA ALA A 96 -22.45 12.68 4.21
C ALA A 96 -22.35 11.47 5.17
N PHE A 97 -22.35 11.75 6.46
CA PHE A 97 -22.50 10.76 7.52
C PHE A 97 -23.19 11.37 8.75
N THR A 98 -23.78 10.53 9.58
CA THR A 98 -24.39 10.97 10.84
C THR A 98 -23.54 10.52 12.02
N LEU A 99 -23.20 11.46 12.92
CA LEU A 99 -22.47 11.21 14.16
C LEU A 99 -23.19 11.90 15.30
N ASP A 100 -23.49 11.17 16.37
CA ASP A 100 -24.21 11.69 17.56
C ASP A 100 -25.50 12.45 17.20
N GLY A 101 -26.28 11.94 16.23
CA GLY A 101 -27.54 12.52 15.78
C GLY A 101 -27.39 13.74 14.86
N THR A 102 -26.17 14.20 14.58
CA THR A 102 -25.89 15.31 13.66
C THR A 102 -25.39 14.79 12.32
N THR A 103 -26.02 15.24 11.23
CA THR A 103 -25.57 14.92 9.87
C THR A 103 -24.50 15.91 9.42
N HIS A 104 -23.32 15.39 9.12
CA HIS A 104 -22.19 16.13 8.56
C HIS A 104 -22.17 15.95 7.05
N ARG A 105 -22.20 17.07 6.32
CA ARG A 105 -22.09 17.10 4.86
C ARG A 105 -20.64 17.36 4.46
N LEU A 106 -20.14 16.54 3.55
CA LEU A 106 -18.79 16.61 2.99
C LEU A 106 -18.87 17.11 1.54
N PRO A 107 -17.76 17.56 0.93
CA PRO A 107 -17.73 17.85 -0.49
C PRO A 107 -17.92 16.58 -1.32
N ASP A 108 -18.74 16.67 -2.38
CA ASP A 108 -18.83 15.63 -3.43
C ASP A 108 -17.67 15.83 -4.41
N ASN A 109 -16.77 14.87 -4.48
CA ASN A 109 -15.65 14.88 -5.42
C ASN A 109 -15.48 13.55 -6.16
N ASP A 110 -16.40 12.58 -5.96
CA ASP A 110 -16.39 11.32 -6.70
C ASP A 110 -17.81 10.73 -6.86
N ARG A 111 -18.49 11.03 -7.95
CA ARG A 111 -19.75 10.39 -8.37
C ARG A 111 -20.84 10.42 -7.29
N GLY A 112 -21.05 11.54 -6.64
CA GLY A 112 -22.01 11.72 -5.55
C GLY A 112 -21.50 11.29 -4.18
N ASN A 113 -20.21 10.97 -4.03
CA ASN A 113 -19.57 10.58 -2.78
C ASN A 113 -18.39 11.49 -2.46
N THR A 114 -17.91 11.44 -1.23
CA THR A 114 -16.60 12.00 -0.88
C THR A 114 -15.55 10.93 -1.01
N LEU A 115 -14.47 11.21 -1.73
CA LEU A 115 -13.29 10.36 -1.86
C LEU A 115 -12.10 11.02 -1.16
N HIS A 116 -11.35 10.23 -0.39
CA HIS A 116 -10.05 10.58 0.18
C HIS A 116 -10.03 11.89 0.99
N GLY A 117 -11.14 12.17 1.71
CA GLY A 117 -11.24 13.36 2.56
C GLY A 117 -11.63 14.65 1.84
N GLY A 118 -12.02 14.56 0.55
CA GLY A 118 -12.50 15.69 -0.25
C GLY A 118 -11.42 16.34 -1.12
N PRO A 119 -11.80 17.33 -1.93
CA PRO A 119 -10.91 17.94 -2.94
C PRO A 119 -9.67 18.61 -2.36
N ASP A 120 -9.76 19.17 -1.15
CA ASP A 120 -8.64 19.79 -0.43
C ASP A 120 -8.27 18.99 0.83
N GLY A 121 -8.26 17.65 0.72
CA GLY A 121 -7.85 16.75 1.78
C GLY A 121 -6.36 16.84 2.12
N PHE A 122 -5.87 15.91 2.91
CA PHE A 122 -4.49 15.91 3.42
C PHE A 122 -3.42 15.85 2.33
N HIS A 123 -3.74 15.29 1.19
CA HIS A 123 -2.88 15.19 0.00
C HIS A 123 -2.51 16.56 -0.62
N ARG A 124 -3.26 17.61 -0.33
CA ARG A 124 -3.01 18.97 -0.85
C ARG A 124 -2.48 19.94 0.21
N ARG A 125 -2.21 19.46 1.41
CA ARG A 125 -1.75 20.31 2.53
C ARG A 125 -0.22 20.29 2.64
N ILE A 126 0.34 21.40 3.12
CA ILE A 126 1.74 21.43 3.56
C ILE A 126 1.80 20.95 5.01
N TRP A 127 2.60 19.93 5.23
CA TRP A 127 2.88 19.36 6.55
C TRP A 127 4.14 19.98 7.13
N THR A 128 4.16 20.25 8.42
CA THR A 128 5.42 20.58 9.11
C THR A 128 6.22 19.30 9.30
N ALA A 129 7.54 19.38 9.15
CA ALA A 129 8.43 18.23 9.17
C ALA A 129 9.55 18.39 10.20
N GLU A 130 9.88 17.31 10.88
CA GLU A 130 11.04 17.22 11.77
C GLU A 130 11.78 15.89 11.55
N PRO A 131 13.11 15.84 11.75
CA PRO A 131 13.88 14.62 11.61
C PRO A 131 13.50 13.59 12.68
N VAL A 132 13.54 12.31 12.29
CA VAL A 132 13.53 11.16 13.20
C VAL A 132 14.89 10.48 13.08
N THR A 133 15.63 10.41 14.19
CA THR A 133 16.94 9.76 14.24
C THR A 133 17.02 8.89 15.48
N ALA A 134 17.29 7.61 15.28
CA ALA A 134 17.55 6.62 16.32
C ALA A 134 18.70 5.71 15.86
N ASP A 135 19.22 4.88 16.77
CA ASP A 135 20.34 4.00 16.48
C ASP A 135 20.08 3.02 15.34
N ASP A 136 18.81 2.56 15.20
CA ASP A 136 18.40 1.52 14.27
C ASP A 136 17.61 2.03 13.07
N ARG A 137 17.16 3.31 13.08
CA ARG A 137 16.29 3.90 12.05
C ARG A 137 16.49 5.38 11.86
N VAL A 138 16.11 5.87 10.68
CA VAL A 138 16.15 7.28 10.31
C VAL A 138 14.94 7.64 9.46
N GLY A 139 14.47 8.89 9.54
CA GLY A 139 13.30 9.30 8.77
C GLY A 139 12.81 10.70 9.06
N VAL A 140 11.54 10.95 8.78
CA VAL A 140 10.86 12.23 8.96
C VAL A 140 9.53 12.04 9.66
N ARG A 141 9.22 12.92 10.60
CA ARG A 141 7.89 13.05 11.21
C ARG A 141 7.19 14.26 10.65
N LEU A 142 6.01 14.04 10.12
CA LEU A 142 5.13 15.04 9.55
C LEU A 142 3.99 15.33 10.52
N ARG A 143 3.60 16.61 10.64
CA ARG A 143 2.44 17.03 11.42
C ARG A 143 1.52 17.92 10.63
N LEU A 144 0.21 17.71 10.81
CA LEU A 144 -0.85 18.51 10.24
C LEU A 144 -1.93 18.76 11.29
N ARG A 145 -2.42 20.00 11.34
CA ARG A 145 -3.65 20.33 12.05
C ARG A 145 -4.77 20.57 11.07
N SER A 146 -5.82 19.74 11.14
CA SER A 146 -7.05 19.88 10.39
C SER A 146 -8.08 20.55 11.29
N PRO A 147 -8.56 21.78 10.99
CA PRO A 147 -9.47 22.53 11.86
C PRO A 147 -10.86 21.88 11.94
N ASP A 148 -11.68 22.35 12.91
CA ASP A 148 -13.10 21.98 12.96
C ASP A 148 -13.80 22.43 11.67
N GLY A 149 -14.59 21.55 11.05
CA GLY A 149 -15.28 21.80 9.80
C GLY A 149 -14.41 21.65 8.53
N ASP A 150 -13.13 21.28 8.65
CA ASP A 150 -12.25 21.02 7.49
C ASP A 150 -12.86 19.93 6.59
N MET A 151 -13.12 20.26 5.31
CA MET A 151 -13.88 19.40 4.38
C MET A 151 -15.22 18.87 4.97
N GLY A 152 -15.85 19.59 5.88
CA GLY A 152 -17.11 19.21 6.53
C GLY A 152 -16.98 18.25 7.73
N PHE A 153 -15.79 17.78 8.04
CA PHE A 153 -15.57 16.87 9.18
C PHE A 153 -15.60 17.64 10.51
N PRO A 154 -16.30 17.11 11.55
CA PRO A 154 -16.40 17.76 12.85
C PRO A 154 -15.11 17.64 13.65
N GLY A 155 -14.88 18.65 14.50
CA GLY A 155 -13.78 18.73 15.44
C GLY A 155 -12.43 19.03 14.79
N ARG A 156 -11.56 19.66 15.59
CA ARG A 156 -10.13 19.79 15.22
C ARG A 156 -9.45 18.43 15.37
N LEU A 157 -8.63 18.07 14.38
CA LEU A 157 -7.81 16.87 14.40
C LEU A 157 -6.32 17.25 14.27
N ASP A 158 -5.52 16.90 15.27
CA ASP A 158 -4.06 16.96 15.21
C ASP A 158 -3.54 15.60 14.74
N VAL A 159 -2.82 15.58 13.62
CA VAL A 159 -2.31 14.36 12.95
C VAL A 159 -0.80 14.38 12.92
N GLU A 160 -0.19 13.26 13.23
CA GLU A 160 1.24 13.00 13.11
C GLU A 160 1.44 11.72 12.30
N VAL A 161 2.35 11.76 11.31
CA VAL A 161 2.76 10.59 10.53
C VAL A 161 4.28 10.55 10.49
N ALA A 162 4.87 9.43 10.92
CA ALA A 162 6.31 9.22 10.85
C ALA A 162 6.64 8.19 9.77
N TYR A 163 7.50 8.57 8.84
CA TYR A 163 8.14 7.68 7.88
C TYR A 163 9.56 7.39 8.37
N THR A 164 9.91 6.14 8.52
CA THR A 164 11.26 5.72 8.90
C THR A 164 11.74 4.54 8.07
N VAL A 165 13.03 4.46 7.82
CA VAL A 165 13.69 3.28 7.25
C VAL A 165 14.66 2.74 8.29
N ASP A 166 14.55 1.45 8.58
CA ASP A 166 15.45 0.75 9.49
C ASP A 166 16.67 0.15 8.77
N ARG A 167 17.62 -0.39 9.54
CA ARG A 167 18.84 -1.02 8.99
C ARG A 167 18.54 -2.29 8.18
N ALA A 168 17.38 -2.91 8.38
CA ALA A 168 16.94 -4.08 7.62
C ALA A 168 16.29 -3.71 6.28
N GLY A 169 16.06 -2.40 6.04
CA GLY A 169 15.42 -1.91 4.83
C GLY A 169 13.89 -1.93 4.90
N THR A 170 13.32 -1.95 6.11
CA THR A 170 11.87 -1.76 6.29
C THR A 170 11.53 -0.28 6.25
N LEU A 171 10.67 0.13 5.33
CA LEU A 171 9.99 1.43 5.40
C LEU A 171 8.75 1.28 6.28
N GLU A 172 8.76 1.97 7.41
CA GLU A 172 7.66 2.00 8.37
C GLU A 172 6.91 3.34 8.26
N VAL A 173 5.58 3.28 8.32
CA VAL A 173 4.71 4.45 8.37
C VAL A 173 3.82 4.32 9.60
N ASP A 174 4.08 5.16 10.59
CA ASP A 174 3.31 5.24 11.83
C ASP A 174 2.37 6.43 11.80
N TYR A 175 1.10 6.18 12.10
CA TYR A 175 0.06 7.20 12.15
C TYR A 175 -0.40 7.41 13.59
N ARG A 176 -0.60 8.66 13.93
CA ARG A 176 -1.21 9.08 15.19
C ARG A 176 -2.15 10.25 14.95
N ALA A 177 -3.39 10.17 15.47
CA ALA A 177 -4.31 11.30 15.41
C ALA A 177 -5.06 11.47 16.73
N VAL A 178 -5.36 12.72 17.09
CA VAL A 178 -6.12 13.09 18.30
C VAL A 178 -7.10 14.20 17.95
N GLY A 179 -8.38 13.99 18.29
CA GLY A 179 -9.44 14.96 18.11
C GLY A 179 -9.84 15.66 19.40
N ASP A 180 -10.41 16.86 19.30
CA ASP A 180 -11.01 17.59 20.43
C ASP A 180 -12.51 17.35 20.58
N ARG A 181 -13.16 16.77 19.55
CA ARG A 181 -14.57 16.35 19.52
C ARG A 181 -14.71 14.98 18.87
N PRO A 182 -15.87 14.30 19.02
CA PRO A 182 -16.13 13.10 18.22
C PRO A 182 -16.01 13.41 16.74
N THR A 183 -15.26 12.56 16.02
CA THR A 183 -15.04 12.68 14.57
C THR A 183 -14.80 11.28 13.98
N VAL A 184 -14.65 11.19 12.66
CA VAL A 184 -14.27 9.95 11.98
C VAL A 184 -12.86 10.08 11.42
N VAL A 185 -12.07 9.01 11.54
CA VAL A 185 -10.67 8.99 11.09
C VAL A 185 -10.37 7.69 10.36
N ASN A 186 -9.83 7.82 9.16
CA ASN A 186 -9.25 6.75 8.37
C ASN A 186 -8.06 7.32 7.59
N LEU A 187 -6.85 6.89 7.90
CA LEU A 187 -5.62 7.42 7.29
C LEU A 187 -4.94 6.31 6.50
N THR A 188 -4.39 6.65 5.34
CA THR A 188 -3.60 5.72 4.53
C THR A 188 -2.52 6.43 3.74
N GLN A 189 -1.60 5.65 3.19
CA GLN A 189 -0.55 6.08 2.28
C GLN A 189 -0.85 5.49 0.88
N HIS A 190 -0.95 6.35 -0.13
CA HIS A 190 -1.41 5.99 -1.48
C HIS A 190 -0.23 5.81 -2.45
N ALA A 191 0.78 5.02 -2.06
CA ALA A 191 1.91 4.70 -2.94
C ALA A 191 1.47 3.81 -4.10
N TYR A 192 1.97 4.12 -5.27
CA TYR A 192 1.82 3.35 -6.49
C TYR A 192 3.08 2.51 -6.72
N TRP A 193 3.03 1.25 -6.31
CA TRP A 193 4.19 0.34 -6.33
C TRP A 193 4.37 -0.31 -7.70
N ASN A 194 5.58 -0.22 -8.24
CA ASN A 194 6.05 -0.98 -9.40
C ASN A 194 7.47 -1.48 -9.15
N LEU A 195 7.60 -2.74 -8.77
CA LEU A 195 8.89 -3.32 -8.35
C LEU A 195 9.87 -3.52 -9.50
N ALA A 196 9.39 -3.44 -10.76
CA ALA A 196 10.28 -3.45 -11.94
C ALA A 196 11.00 -2.10 -12.15
N GLY A 197 10.47 -1.01 -11.53
CA GLY A 197 10.98 0.35 -11.69
C GLY A 197 10.50 1.04 -12.98
N GLY A 198 9.47 0.50 -13.63
CA GLY A 198 8.86 1.08 -14.85
C GLY A 198 8.04 0.07 -15.64
N GLY A 199 7.36 0.56 -16.70
CA GLY A 199 6.42 -0.26 -17.45
C GLY A 199 5.13 -0.54 -16.71
N ASP A 200 4.44 -1.66 -17.00
CA ASP A 200 3.25 -2.11 -16.32
C ASP A 200 3.54 -3.22 -15.29
N VAL A 201 2.53 -3.54 -14.47
CA VAL A 201 2.64 -4.56 -13.42
C VAL A 201 1.98 -5.89 -13.79
N ALA A 202 1.67 -6.15 -15.05
CA ALA A 202 1.01 -7.38 -15.50
C ALA A 202 1.80 -8.64 -15.13
N GLY A 203 3.13 -8.57 -15.15
CA GLY A 203 4.05 -9.64 -14.76
C GLY A 203 4.23 -9.80 -13.24
N HIS A 204 3.86 -8.80 -12.44
CA HIS A 204 3.95 -8.89 -10.97
C HIS A 204 2.99 -9.94 -10.44
N ARG A 205 3.36 -10.56 -9.32
CA ARG A 205 2.56 -11.57 -8.63
C ARG A 205 2.08 -11.01 -7.29
N LEU A 206 0.79 -11.12 -7.04
CA LEU A 206 0.21 -10.60 -5.81
C LEU A 206 -0.43 -11.72 -5.00
N THR A 207 -0.03 -11.80 -3.72
CA THR A 207 -0.67 -12.63 -2.70
C THR A 207 -1.32 -11.72 -1.67
N VAL A 208 -2.54 -12.03 -1.24
CA VAL A 208 -3.25 -11.30 -0.19
C VAL A 208 -3.66 -12.25 0.90
N ASP A 209 -3.29 -11.94 2.14
CA ASP A 209 -3.61 -12.76 3.32
C ASP A 209 -5.01 -12.42 3.85
N ALA A 210 -6.04 -12.62 3.00
CA ALA A 210 -7.44 -12.38 3.34
C ALA A 210 -8.34 -13.42 2.66
N ASP A 211 -9.37 -13.84 3.39
CA ASP A 211 -10.37 -14.80 2.90
C ASP A 211 -11.63 -14.14 2.34
N ALA A 212 -11.73 -12.81 2.47
CA ALA A 212 -12.91 -12.05 2.06
C ALA A 212 -12.56 -10.65 1.56
N TYR A 213 -13.44 -10.09 0.74
CA TYR A 213 -13.35 -8.73 0.21
C TYR A 213 -14.71 -8.03 0.28
N LEU A 214 -14.74 -6.73 0.04
CA LEU A 214 -15.96 -5.92 -0.01
C LEU A 214 -16.37 -5.70 -1.46
N PRO A 215 -17.43 -6.39 -1.97
CA PRO A 215 -17.99 -6.09 -3.27
C PRO A 215 -18.56 -4.67 -3.31
N VAL A 216 -18.41 -3.98 -4.44
CA VAL A 216 -18.80 -2.59 -4.60
C VAL A 216 -19.88 -2.39 -5.66
N GLY A 217 -20.70 -1.36 -5.45
CA GLY A 217 -21.64 -0.86 -6.44
C GLY A 217 -20.98 0.00 -7.52
N PRO A 218 -21.77 0.53 -8.47
CA PRO A 218 -21.26 1.30 -9.62
C PRO A 218 -20.46 2.56 -9.24
N THR A 219 -20.69 3.12 -8.05
CA THR A 219 -19.99 4.30 -7.56
C THR A 219 -18.78 3.95 -6.66
N GLY A 220 -18.44 2.65 -6.52
CA GLY A 220 -17.32 2.19 -5.69
C GLY A 220 -17.63 2.14 -4.18
N ILE A 221 -18.90 2.29 -3.81
CA ILE A 221 -19.34 2.12 -2.41
C ILE A 221 -19.61 0.62 -2.17
N PRO A 222 -19.12 0.06 -1.04
CA PRO A 222 -19.44 -1.32 -0.67
C PRO A 222 -20.95 -1.57 -0.55
N HIS A 223 -21.41 -2.74 -1.02
CA HIS A 223 -22.83 -3.09 -0.93
C HIS A 223 -23.36 -3.20 0.51
N GLY A 224 -22.47 -3.32 1.50
CA GLY A 224 -22.81 -3.58 2.91
C GLY A 224 -23.03 -5.07 3.19
N GLY A 225 -23.30 -5.37 4.45
CA GLY A 225 -23.35 -6.74 4.93
C GLY A 225 -21.96 -7.34 5.17
N ALA A 226 -21.93 -8.66 5.35
CA ALA A 226 -20.68 -9.37 5.56
C ALA A 226 -19.78 -9.31 4.32
N PRO A 227 -18.44 -9.22 4.47
CA PRO A 227 -17.51 -9.35 3.36
C PRO A 227 -17.72 -10.66 2.60
N ALA A 228 -17.65 -10.62 1.27
CA ALA A 228 -17.83 -11.80 0.41
C ALA A 228 -16.56 -12.67 0.37
N PRO A 229 -16.67 -14.00 0.37
CA PRO A 229 -15.52 -14.88 0.30
C PRO A 229 -14.77 -14.71 -1.03
N VAL A 230 -13.43 -14.77 -0.98
CA VAL A 230 -12.58 -14.74 -2.19
C VAL A 230 -12.50 -16.10 -2.88
N ALA A 231 -12.73 -17.20 -2.14
CA ALA A 231 -12.58 -18.56 -2.63
C ALA A 231 -13.44 -18.81 -3.89
N GLY A 232 -12.82 -19.35 -4.94
CA GLY A 232 -13.48 -19.64 -6.21
C GLY A 232 -13.76 -18.40 -7.08
N THR A 233 -13.23 -17.24 -6.73
CA THR A 233 -13.38 -15.99 -7.47
C THR A 233 -12.03 -15.46 -7.96
N PRO A 234 -11.98 -14.51 -8.90
CA PRO A 234 -10.73 -13.85 -9.31
C PRO A 234 -10.07 -13.02 -8.20
N PHE A 235 -10.76 -12.80 -7.08
CA PHE A 235 -10.24 -12.11 -5.89
C PHE A 235 -9.38 -13.01 -4.99
N ALA A 236 -9.31 -14.33 -5.24
CA ALA A 236 -8.42 -15.25 -4.54
C ALA A 236 -6.96 -15.05 -5.03
N LEU A 237 -6.29 -14.04 -4.51
CA LEU A 237 -4.93 -13.66 -4.91
C LEU A 237 -3.91 -14.48 -4.12
N THR A 238 -3.37 -15.54 -4.75
CA THR A 238 -2.45 -16.51 -4.13
C THR A 238 -1.07 -16.55 -4.81
N GLY A 239 -0.68 -15.47 -5.49
CA GLY A 239 0.62 -15.35 -6.15
C GLY A 239 0.58 -15.59 -7.67
N GLN A 240 -0.60 -15.56 -8.29
CA GLN A 240 -0.73 -15.54 -9.75
C GLN A 240 -0.31 -14.18 -10.32
N PRO A 241 0.12 -14.14 -11.60
CA PRO A 241 0.39 -12.87 -12.27
C PRO A 241 -0.84 -11.96 -12.32
N LEU A 242 -0.65 -10.65 -12.17
CA LEU A 242 -1.74 -9.68 -12.29
C LEU A 242 -2.39 -9.66 -13.68
N ALA A 243 -1.67 -10.09 -14.73
CA ALA A 243 -2.25 -10.33 -16.04
C ALA A 243 -3.46 -11.27 -16.02
N ASP A 244 -3.51 -12.23 -15.09
CA ASP A 244 -4.64 -13.15 -14.95
C ASP A 244 -5.87 -12.43 -14.41
N VAL A 245 -5.68 -11.53 -13.46
CA VAL A 245 -6.74 -10.65 -12.92
C VAL A 245 -7.26 -9.71 -14.02
N PHE A 246 -6.35 -9.13 -14.83
CA PHE A 246 -6.74 -8.24 -15.93
C PHE A 246 -7.53 -8.98 -16.99
N ARG A 247 -7.23 -10.25 -17.28
CA ARG A 247 -8.02 -11.08 -18.18
C ARG A 247 -9.39 -11.45 -17.60
N ALA A 248 -9.45 -11.73 -16.29
CA ALA A 248 -10.71 -12.04 -15.61
C ALA A 248 -11.71 -10.88 -15.63
N ALA A 249 -11.25 -9.63 -15.78
CA ALA A 249 -12.11 -8.46 -15.95
C ALA A 249 -13.02 -8.55 -17.21
N ALA A 250 -12.74 -9.42 -18.17
CA ALA A 250 -13.61 -9.66 -19.31
C ALA A 250 -14.91 -10.40 -18.95
N THR A 251 -14.96 -11.12 -17.83
CA THR A 251 -16.07 -11.99 -17.42
C THR A 251 -16.59 -11.73 -16.00
N ASP A 252 -15.78 -11.17 -15.13
CA ASP A 252 -16.18 -10.84 -13.76
C ASP A 252 -16.74 -9.42 -13.69
N PRO A 253 -17.99 -9.21 -13.23
CA PRO A 253 -18.63 -7.89 -13.24
C PRO A 253 -17.99 -6.88 -12.28
N GLN A 254 -17.41 -7.31 -11.16
CA GLN A 254 -16.73 -6.43 -10.21
C GLN A 254 -15.42 -5.89 -10.81
N LEU A 255 -14.61 -6.78 -11.40
CA LEU A 255 -13.38 -6.40 -12.09
C LEU A 255 -13.66 -5.58 -13.36
N ALA A 256 -14.71 -5.92 -14.12
CA ALA A 256 -15.11 -5.17 -15.32
C ALA A 256 -15.49 -3.72 -14.98
N ALA A 257 -16.28 -3.52 -13.93
CA ALA A 257 -16.74 -2.20 -13.50
C ALA A 257 -15.58 -1.28 -13.07
N ALA A 258 -14.55 -1.84 -12.43
CA ALA A 258 -13.36 -1.10 -12.00
C ALA A 258 -12.25 -1.08 -13.07
N GLY A 259 -12.33 -1.94 -14.07
CA GLY A 259 -11.29 -2.13 -15.09
C GLY A 259 -10.06 -2.88 -14.56
N GLY A 260 -10.16 -3.59 -13.45
CA GLY A 260 -9.12 -4.28 -12.69
C GLY A 260 -9.50 -4.35 -11.22
N LEU A 261 -8.53 -4.46 -10.33
CA LEU A 261 -8.80 -4.35 -8.88
C LEU A 261 -9.01 -2.87 -8.49
N ASP A 262 -10.04 -2.62 -7.69
CA ASP A 262 -10.28 -1.42 -6.88
C ASP A 262 -11.19 -1.83 -5.72
N HIS A 263 -10.68 -2.73 -4.86
CA HIS A 263 -11.49 -3.41 -3.86
C HIS A 263 -10.76 -3.50 -2.52
N CYS A 264 -11.51 -3.36 -1.44
CA CYS A 264 -11.00 -3.52 -0.08
C CYS A 264 -11.13 -4.98 0.36
N TYR A 265 -10.02 -5.58 0.76
CA TYR A 265 -9.93 -6.89 1.39
C TYR A 265 -10.10 -6.77 2.89
N ALA A 266 -10.91 -7.65 3.47
CA ALA A 266 -11.12 -7.74 4.92
C ALA A 266 -10.03 -8.64 5.53
N LEU A 267 -9.09 -8.03 6.22
CA LEU A 267 -7.98 -8.75 6.82
C LEU A 267 -8.41 -9.52 8.08
N PRO A 268 -7.93 -10.75 8.30
CA PRO A 268 -8.28 -11.55 9.48
C PRO A 268 -7.92 -10.84 10.79
N GLY A 269 -8.79 -10.96 11.81
CA GLY A 269 -8.58 -10.39 13.14
C GLY A 269 -8.92 -8.90 13.27
N GLY A 270 -9.42 -8.25 12.22
CA GLY A 270 -9.80 -6.82 12.27
C GLY A 270 -8.62 -5.90 12.57
N THR A 271 -8.80 -4.88 13.40
CA THR A 271 -7.70 -4.03 13.90
C THR A 271 -6.87 -4.82 14.93
N THR A 272 -5.55 -4.82 14.79
CA THR A 272 -4.63 -5.57 15.65
C THR A 272 -3.66 -4.66 16.39
N ALA A 273 -3.16 -5.11 17.53
CA ALA A 273 -2.19 -4.34 18.33
C ALA A 273 -0.77 -4.34 17.72
N ARG A 274 -0.46 -5.31 16.86
CA ARG A 274 0.83 -5.45 16.17
C ARG A 274 0.57 -5.68 14.69
N PRO A 275 1.42 -5.17 13.80
CA PRO A 275 1.30 -5.41 12.38
C PRO A 275 1.31 -6.90 12.06
N ARG A 276 0.38 -7.34 11.19
CA ARG A 276 0.36 -8.67 10.56
C ARG A 276 0.56 -8.50 9.06
N ARG A 277 1.07 -9.53 8.40
CA ARG A 277 1.21 -9.51 6.96
C ARG A 277 -0.19 -9.43 6.32
N ALA A 278 -0.34 -8.53 5.37
CA ALA A 278 -1.55 -8.29 4.62
C ALA A 278 -1.42 -8.70 3.15
N ALA A 279 -0.25 -8.44 2.55
CA ALA A 279 0.01 -8.78 1.16
C ALA A 279 1.49 -9.00 0.88
N VAL A 280 1.77 -9.71 -0.21
CA VAL A 280 3.09 -9.86 -0.83
C VAL A 280 2.98 -9.53 -2.30
N LEU A 281 3.75 -8.55 -2.77
CA LEU A 281 3.93 -8.22 -4.18
C LEU A 281 5.32 -8.64 -4.62
N ASP A 282 5.39 -9.46 -5.66
CA ASP A 282 6.63 -9.98 -6.23
C ASP A 282 6.81 -9.49 -7.67
N ASP A 283 8.00 -9.06 -8.02
CA ASP A 283 8.44 -8.94 -9.40
C ASP A 283 9.45 -10.04 -9.75
N PRO A 284 9.05 -11.09 -10.48
CA PRO A 284 9.97 -12.16 -10.86
C PRO A 284 11.15 -11.70 -11.72
N ALA A 285 11.01 -10.61 -12.47
CA ALA A 285 12.06 -10.12 -13.37
C ALA A 285 13.23 -9.53 -12.59
N SER A 286 12.99 -8.59 -11.69
CA SER A 286 14.02 -7.99 -10.84
C SER A 286 14.36 -8.86 -9.61
N GLY A 287 13.44 -9.74 -9.22
CA GLY A 287 13.53 -10.50 -7.97
C GLY A 287 13.17 -9.72 -6.74
N ARG A 288 12.69 -8.48 -6.87
CA ARG A 288 12.22 -7.70 -5.72
C ARG A 288 10.93 -8.27 -5.18
N ARG A 289 10.82 -8.28 -3.86
CA ARG A 289 9.63 -8.62 -3.09
C ARG A 289 9.31 -7.49 -2.14
N LEU A 290 8.04 -7.11 -2.10
CA LEU A 290 7.46 -6.20 -1.11
C LEU A 290 6.44 -6.95 -0.27
N GLU A 291 6.66 -7.02 1.04
CA GLU A 291 5.66 -7.47 2.00
C GLU A 291 5.03 -6.25 2.69
N THR A 292 3.71 -6.17 2.63
CA THR A 292 2.93 -5.15 3.36
C THR A 292 2.39 -5.75 4.65
N TRP A 293 2.71 -5.13 5.77
CA TRP A 293 2.25 -5.50 7.11
C TRP A 293 1.48 -4.36 7.72
N THR A 294 0.38 -4.62 8.44
CA THR A 294 -0.44 -3.55 9.02
C THR A 294 -1.18 -3.95 10.27
N THR A 295 -1.52 -2.95 11.08
CA THR A 295 -2.49 -3.05 12.19
C THR A 295 -3.93 -2.79 11.75
N GLU A 296 -4.16 -2.25 10.54
CA GLU A 296 -5.47 -1.88 10.03
C GLU A 296 -6.32 -3.10 9.61
N PRO A 297 -7.67 -3.03 9.67
CA PRO A 297 -8.57 -4.15 9.38
C PRO A 297 -8.74 -4.43 7.89
N GLY A 298 -8.39 -3.49 7.03
CA GLY A 298 -8.59 -3.58 5.59
C GLY A 298 -7.34 -3.27 4.79
N LEU A 299 -7.32 -3.82 3.57
CA LEU A 299 -6.32 -3.52 2.55
C LEU A 299 -7.07 -3.20 1.24
N GLN A 300 -7.07 -1.94 0.82
CA GLN A 300 -7.50 -1.58 -0.52
C GLN A 300 -6.41 -1.92 -1.51
N ILE A 301 -6.80 -2.63 -2.57
CA ILE A 301 -5.92 -2.93 -3.70
C ILE A 301 -6.47 -2.23 -4.92
N TYR A 302 -5.65 -1.36 -5.51
CA TYR A 302 -5.97 -0.65 -6.74
C TYR A 302 -4.86 -0.86 -7.77
N THR A 303 -5.21 -1.38 -8.94
CA THR A 303 -4.24 -1.72 -10.00
C THR A 303 -4.06 -0.61 -11.03
N ALA A 304 -4.14 0.64 -10.60
CA ALA A 304 -3.92 1.84 -11.43
C ALA A 304 -4.77 1.83 -12.72
N ASN A 305 -6.04 1.43 -12.60
CA ASN A 305 -6.94 1.17 -13.73
C ASN A 305 -7.27 2.44 -14.54
N GLY A 306 -7.33 3.59 -13.86
CA GLY A 306 -7.63 4.90 -14.44
C GLY A 306 -6.41 5.77 -14.73
N LEU A 307 -5.20 5.26 -14.49
CA LEU A 307 -4.00 6.07 -14.64
C LEU A 307 -3.70 6.34 -16.12
N GLY A 308 -3.55 7.64 -16.45
CA GLY A 308 -3.19 8.11 -17.77
C GLY A 308 -1.72 8.49 -17.90
N ALA A 309 -1.41 9.32 -18.91
CA ALA A 309 -0.07 9.88 -19.05
C ALA A 309 0.36 10.66 -17.79
N PRO A 310 1.66 10.60 -17.40
CA PRO A 310 2.77 10.01 -18.15
C PRO A 310 2.97 8.50 -17.94
N PHE A 311 2.18 7.83 -17.09
CA PHE A 311 2.44 6.45 -16.68
C PHE A 311 1.71 5.41 -17.53
N GLY A 312 0.38 5.55 -17.65
CA GLY A 312 -0.48 4.57 -18.32
C GLY A 312 -1.22 3.63 -17.37
N ARG A 313 -2.24 2.98 -17.94
CA ARG A 313 -3.06 2.01 -17.22
C ARG A 313 -2.22 0.84 -16.74
N HIS A 314 -2.49 0.38 -15.52
CA HIS A 314 -1.79 -0.74 -14.87
C HIS A 314 -0.28 -0.53 -14.67
N ALA A 315 0.18 0.73 -14.63
CA ALA A 315 1.58 1.03 -14.38
C ALA A 315 2.04 0.70 -12.95
N ALA A 316 1.12 0.47 -12.02
CA ALA A 316 1.44 0.19 -10.61
C ALA A 316 0.29 -0.52 -9.87
N VAL A 317 0.58 -0.90 -8.61
CA VAL A 317 -0.39 -1.40 -7.63
C VAL A 317 -0.35 -0.52 -6.39
N CYS A 318 -1.50 -0.04 -5.93
CA CYS A 318 -1.66 0.56 -4.61
C CYS A 318 -2.04 -0.53 -3.59
N LEU A 319 -1.42 -0.49 -2.43
CA LEU A 319 -1.64 -1.37 -1.28
C LEU A 319 -1.93 -0.48 -0.07
N GLU A 320 -3.18 -0.02 0.02
CA GLU A 320 -3.60 0.98 1.00
C GLU A 320 -4.17 0.30 2.24
N THR A 321 -3.40 0.30 3.30
CA THR A 321 -3.82 -0.22 4.60
C THR A 321 -4.73 0.79 5.28
N GLN A 322 -5.97 0.41 5.57
CA GLN A 322 -7.00 1.34 6.00
C GLN A 322 -8.16 0.66 6.73
N ARG A 323 -9.09 1.46 7.26
CA ARG A 323 -10.43 0.99 7.63
C ARG A 323 -11.26 0.74 6.38
N PHE A 324 -12.38 0.04 6.55
CA PHE A 324 -13.27 -0.23 5.41
C PHE A 324 -13.86 1.06 4.84
N PRO A 325 -14.04 1.15 3.51
CA PRO A 325 -14.74 2.26 2.89
C PRO A 325 -16.15 2.41 3.47
N ASP A 326 -16.65 3.65 3.54
CA ASP A 326 -17.99 4.00 4.00
C ASP A 326 -18.34 3.57 5.43
N THR A 327 -17.36 3.22 6.27
CA THR A 327 -17.60 2.81 7.68
C THR A 327 -18.48 3.79 8.47
N PRO A 328 -18.39 5.13 8.30
CA PRO A 328 -19.24 6.06 9.02
C PRO A 328 -20.76 5.83 8.79
N ASN A 329 -21.14 5.25 7.65
CA ASN A 329 -22.51 4.91 7.27
C ASN A 329 -22.85 3.42 7.43
N ARG A 330 -21.91 2.62 7.96
CA ARG A 330 -22.00 1.15 8.08
C ARG A 330 -21.86 0.71 9.53
N PRO A 331 -22.96 0.57 10.26
CA PRO A 331 -22.90 0.13 11.65
C PRO A 331 -22.45 -1.33 11.83
N ASP A 332 -22.48 -2.11 10.75
CA ASP A 332 -21.99 -3.49 10.64
C ASP A 332 -20.46 -3.59 10.46
N TYR A 333 -19.77 -2.45 10.18
CA TYR A 333 -18.32 -2.40 10.03
C TYR A 333 -17.63 -1.95 11.33
N PRO A 334 -16.33 -2.29 11.50
CA PRO A 334 -15.55 -1.79 12.64
C PRO A 334 -15.52 -0.26 12.66
N SER A 335 -15.94 0.36 13.78
CA SER A 335 -16.10 1.82 13.90
C SER A 335 -14.85 2.61 13.54
N ALA A 336 -15.02 3.70 12.78
CA ALA A 336 -14.00 4.71 12.49
C ALA A 336 -14.11 5.96 13.38
N VAL A 337 -15.01 5.96 14.36
CA VAL A 337 -15.21 7.09 15.27
C VAL A 337 -14.01 7.22 16.20
N LEU A 338 -13.50 8.44 16.32
CA LEU A 338 -12.50 8.85 17.28
C LEU A 338 -13.13 9.79 18.30
N LEU A 339 -13.20 9.37 19.55
CA LEU A 339 -13.72 10.19 20.64
C LEU A 339 -12.63 11.13 21.20
N PRO A 340 -13.01 12.25 21.83
CA PRO A 340 -12.06 13.15 22.50
C PRO A 340 -11.18 12.39 23.48
N ARG A 341 -9.89 12.73 23.52
CA ARG A 341 -8.85 12.10 24.34
C ARG A 341 -8.47 10.66 23.93
N GLN A 342 -9.20 10.04 23.01
CA GLN A 342 -8.71 8.82 22.37
C GLN A 342 -7.59 9.16 21.39
N ILE A 343 -6.68 8.19 21.18
CA ILE A 343 -5.62 8.30 20.22
C ILE A 343 -5.87 7.23 19.14
N HIS A 344 -6.11 7.68 17.91
CA HIS A 344 -5.99 6.78 16.78
C HIS A 344 -4.51 6.45 16.57
N ARG A 345 -4.21 5.18 16.42
CA ARG A 345 -2.87 4.69 16.05
C ARG A 345 -3.01 3.59 15.01
N SER A 346 -2.18 3.67 13.98
CA SER A 346 -1.96 2.56 13.06
C SER A 346 -0.53 2.53 12.60
N THR A 347 -0.07 1.36 12.18
CA THR A 347 1.28 1.14 11.69
C THR A 347 1.22 0.30 10.43
N THR A 348 2.01 0.70 9.43
CA THR A 348 2.22 -0.05 8.20
C THR A 348 3.71 -0.24 7.97
N HIS A 349 4.14 -1.48 7.70
CA HIS A 349 5.51 -1.78 7.29
C HIS A 349 5.52 -2.23 5.84
N TYR A 350 6.41 -1.67 5.07
CA TYR A 350 6.79 -2.10 3.74
C TYR A 350 8.18 -2.73 3.82
N ARG A 351 8.23 -4.07 3.80
CA ARG A 351 9.47 -4.84 3.94
C ARG A 351 9.95 -5.29 2.57
N PHE A 352 11.13 -4.86 2.20
CA PHE A 352 11.75 -5.21 0.93
C PHE A 352 12.73 -6.36 1.11
N THR A 353 12.54 -7.41 0.32
CA THR A 353 13.40 -8.60 0.28
C THR A 353 13.56 -9.06 -1.16
N HIS A 354 14.20 -10.21 -1.36
CA HIS A 354 14.29 -10.84 -2.67
C HIS A 354 13.55 -12.18 -2.71
N ILE A 355 12.98 -12.49 -3.86
CA ILE A 355 12.42 -13.81 -4.13
C ILE A 355 13.57 -14.80 -4.08
N ALA A 356 13.43 -15.88 -3.30
CA ALA A 356 14.42 -16.95 -3.31
C ALA A 356 14.62 -17.48 -4.74
N PRO A 357 15.85 -17.71 -5.20
CA PRO A 357 16.07 -18.31 -6.49
C PRO A 357 15.32 -19.65 -6.56
N ALA A 358 14.62 -19.90 -7.68
CA ALA A 358 14.01 -21.19 -7.91
C ALA A 358 15.12 -22.24 -7.75
N ASN A 359 14.91 -23.23 -6.86
CA ASN A 359 15.79 -24.37 -6.76
C ASN A 359 15.80 -25.04 -8.16
N THR A 360 16.76 -24.72 -8.99
CA THR A 360 17.09 -25.56 -10.15
C THR A 360 17.67 -26.83 -9.56
N ALA A 361 16.78 -27.78 -9.28
CA ALA A 361 17.19 -29.14 -9.03
C ALA A 361 17.90 -29.60 -10.31
N THR A 362 19.23 -29.46 -10.33
CA THR A 362 20.09 -30.17 -11.29
C THR A 362 20.00 -31.65 -10.94
N GLY A 363 18.89 -32.28 -11.34
CA GLY A 363 18.80 -33.71 -11.42
C GLY A 363 19.79 -34.19 -12.50
N SER A 364 20.99 -34.51 -12.09
CA SER A 364 21.85 -35.35 -12.92
C SER A 364 21.11 -36.66 -13.20
N PRO A 365 20.92 -37.04 -14.45
CA PRO A 365 20.36 -38.36 -14.72
C PRO A 365 21.38 -39.38 -14.25
N THR A 366 21.05 -40.08 -13.16
CA THR A 366 21.76 -41.29 -12.73
C THR A 366 21.60 -42.29 -13.86
N SER A 367 22.68 -42.54 -14.60
CA SER A 367 22.78 -43.59 -15.58
C SER A 367 22.60 -44.93 -14.87
N LEU A 368 21.44 -45.57 -15.05
CA LEU A 368 21.22 -46.94 -14.70
C LEU A 368 22.07 -47.80 -15.65
N SER A 369 23.21 -48.27 -15.17
CA SER A 369 23.99 -49.33 -15.83
C SER A 369 23.18 -50.61 -15.78
N SER A 370 22.71 -51.09 -16.92
CA SER A 370 22.14 -52.41 -17.11
C SER A 370 23.21 -53.46 -16.92
N SER A 371 23.29 -54.09 -15.72
CA SER A 371 23.98 -55.36 -15.54
C SER A 371 23.08 -56.48 -16.05
N GLY A 372 23.51 -57.14 -17.14
CA GLY A 372 22.86 -58.31 -17.69
C GLY A 372 22.91 -59.50 -16.71
N ALA A 373 21.72 -60.02 -16.39
CA ALA A 373 21.60 -61.33 -15.77
C ALA A 373 21.13 -62.34 -16.82
N ALA A 374 21.94 -63.37 -17.02
CA ALA A 374 21.69 -64.49 -17.90
C ALA A 374 20.48 -65.31 -17.45
N ALA A 375 19.66 -65.74 -18.39
CA ALA A 375 18.55 -66.67 -18.19
C ALA A 375 19.05 -68.12 -17.95
N PRO A 376 18.48 -68.93 -17.08
CA PRO A 376 18.73 -70.34 -17.02
C PRO A 376 17.87 -71.10 -18.05
N ASP A 377 18.52 -71.98 -18.77
CA ASP A 377 17.98 -72.96 -19.72
C ASP A 377 17.15 -74.03 -18.96
N LEU A 378 15.90 -74.19 -19.29
CA LEU A 378 15.06 -75.29 -18.85
C LEU A 378 14.59 -76.06 -20.07
N ARG A 379 15.36 -77.12 -20.34
CA ARG A 379 14.88 -78.29 -21.15
C ARG A 379 14.74 -79.55 -20.31
N ARG A 380 13.61 -80.15 -20.59
CA ARG A 380 13.26 -81.54 -20.58
C ARG A 380 12.41 -82.12 -19.45
N THR A 381 11.28 -82.46 -19.93
CA THR A 381 10.34 -83.55 -19.78
C THR A 381 10.95 -84.91 -19.33
N PRO A 382 10.13 -85.90 -18.94
CA PRO A 382 8.97 -86.43 -19.60
C PRO A 382 7.65 -86.12 -18.91
#